data_43eca9da534e09ee5d63ca7e128f140d
#
_entry.id   43eca9da534e09ee5d63ca7e128f140d
#
_cell.length_a   1.000
_cell.length_b   1.000
_cell.length_c   1.000
_cell.angle_alpha   90.00
_cell.angle_beta   90.00
_cell.angle_gamma   90.00
#
_symmetry.space_group_name_H-M   'P 1'
#
loop_
_entity.id
_entity.type
_entity.pdbx_description
1 polymer ?
#
loop_
_entity_poly.entity_id
_entity_poly.type
_entity_poly.pdbx_seq_one_letter_code
_entity_poly.pdbx_strand_id
1 'polypeptide(L)'
;NRANEKDILEVGNVEISWNSLLADLSKFAGIDIRNIDSKPLTLVFDEILLRSRKPNIKLALLKEVSNKIFLARNAELTKRLSELTKVMLTTNYSWATFDSPEFGLFLHKKFPEINENTFSIFRGFKGDKREIWFINGSSDTPTSLALGYMQYARHQTQIKNYLTGGVSYSKIKIPNSPLYRGIPQFDFDKKKEPYSWVDLFLRDHIHMIGLGMEYTETILWWLLIEKMHLQRKYPKYIGGVTYHQVDVKGKPEKNINDKLNMLEDLGVQVNRVSAPSYFDGYMMIADQISPKVRKAKK
;
A
#
# COMPACT_ATOMS: atom_id res chain seq x y z
N ASN A 1 -8.45 -4.32 0.04
CA ASN A 1 -8.98 -3.10 0.35
C ASN A 1 -10.47 -3.06 0.32
N ARG A 2 -11.12 -2.87 1.50
CA ARG A 2 -12.57 -2.97 1.70
C ARG A 2 -13.37 -1.90 0.98
N ALA A 3 -12.83 -0.71 0.79
CA ALA A 3 -13.45 0.29 -0.08
C ALA A 3 -13.56 -0.23 -1.50
N ASN A 4 -12.59 -1.00 -1.87
CA ASN A 4 -12.52 -1.61 -3.17
C ASN A 4 -13.36 -2.88 -3.29
N GLU A 5 -13.66 -3.62 -2.26
CA GLU A 5 -14.42 -4.87 -2.36
C GLU A 5 -15.90 -4.68 -2.75
N LYS A 6 -16.42 -3.46 -2.73
CA LYS A 6 -17.80 -3.17 -3.14
C LYS A 6 -17.94 -2.16 -4.27
N ASP A 7 -17.00 -1.22 -4.39
CA ASP A 7 -17.02 -0.19 -5.42
C ASP A 7 -16.04 -0.51 -6.55
N ILE A 8 -15.54 -1.72 -6.52
CA ILE A 8 -14.54 -2.17 -7.45
C ILE A 8 -15.18 -2.69 -8.69
N LEU A 9 -14.71 -2.07 -9.69
CA LEU A 9 -14.48 -2.70 -10.96
C LEU A 9 -15.74 -3.07 -11.72
N GLU A 10 -16.63 -2.13 -11.84
CA GLU A 10 -17.46 -2.11 -13.01
C GLU A 10 -16.61 -1.80 -14.26
N VAL A 11 -15.82 -2.78 -14.67
CA VAL A 11 -15.42 -2.88 -16.05
C VAL A 11 -16.53 -3.66 -16.74
N GLY A 12 -17.49 -2.95 -17.33
CA GLY A 12 -18.57 -3.60 -18.07
C GLY A 12 -19.49 -4.49 -17.22
N ASN A 13 -19.87 -4.09 -16.00
CA ASN A 13 -20.74 -4.84 -15.07
C ASN A 13 -20.14 -6.15 -14.50
N VAL A 14 -18.83 -6.32 -14.45
CA VAL A 14 -18.22 -7.49 -13.85
C VAL A 14 -17.48 -7.10 -12.57
N GLU A 15 -18.01 -7.55 -11.43
CA GLU A 15 -17.33 -7.44 -10.13
C GLU A 15 -16.12 -8.38 -10.12
N ILE A 16 -14.90 -7.84 -10.02
CA ILE A 16 -13.68 -8.64 -9.89
C ILE A 16 -13.28 -8.66 -8.41
N SER A 17 -13.53 -9.77 -7.74
CA SER A 17 -12.95 -10.03 -6.42
C SER A 17 -11.55 -10.64 -6.54
N TRP A 18 -10.74 -10.55 -5.46
CA TRP A 18 -9.45 -11.26 -5.42
C TRP A 18 -9.61 -12.75 -5.62
N ASN A 19 -10.65 -13.37 -5.06
CA ASN A 19 -10.93 -14.79 -5.21
C ASN A 19 -11.26 -15.14 -6.67
N SER A 20 -12.08 -14.33 -7.35
CA SER A 20 -12.35 -14.52 -8.78
C SER A 20 -11.11 -14.35 -9.64
N LEU A 21 -10.28 -13.35 -9.33
CA LEU A 21 -9.01 -13.14 -10.03
C LEU A 21 -8.07 -14.35 -9.88
N LEU A 22 -7.91 -14.87 -8.66
CA LEU A 22 -7.05 -16.05 -8.42
C LEU A 22 -7.62 -17.33 -9.03
N ALA A 23 -8.95 -17.48 -9.06
CA ALA A 23 -9.61 -18.57 -9.77
C ALA A 23 -9.32 -18.51 -11.28
N ASP A 24 -9.37 -17.34 -11.88
CA ASP A 24 -9.02 -17.16 -13.29
C ASP A 24 -7.54 -17.44 -13.55
N LEU A 25 -6.65 -16.99 -12.67
CA LEU A 25 -5.22 -17.27 -12.77
C LEU A 25 -4.92 -18.77 -12.66
N SER A 26 -5.65 -19.49 -11.79
CA SER A 26 -5.49 -20.95 -11.68
C SER A 26 -5.91 -21.66 -12.96
N LYS A 27 -7.04 -21.25 -13.55
CA LYS A 27 -7.49 -21.75 -14.88
C LYS A 27 -6.47 -21.44 -15.98
N PHE A 28 -5.97 -20.20 -16.02
CA PHE A 28 -4.94 -19.79 -16.97
C PHE A 28 -3.67 -20.64 -16.81
N ALA A 29 -3.28 -20.96 -15.59
CA ALA A 29 -2.15 -21.85 -15.31
C ALA A 29 -2.43 -23.33 -15.62
N GLY A 30 -3.70 -23.70 -15.83
CA GLY A 30 -4.12 -25.09 -16.03
C GLY A 30 -4.12 -25.90 -14.73
N ILE A 31 -4.45 -25.26 -13.61
CA ILE A 31 -4.41 -25.85 -12.27
C ILE A 31 -5.78 -25.70 -11.61
N ASP A 32 -6.22 -26.76 -10.94
CA ASP A 32 -7.37 -26.71 -10.06
C ASP A 32 -6.90 -26.50 -8.62
N ILE A 33 -7.36 -25.39 -8.00
CA ILE A 33 -7.09 -25.07 -6.61
C ILE A 33 -8.37 -25.23 -5.80
N ARG A 34 -8.31 -26.15 -4.83
CA ARG A 34 -9.42 -26.40 -3.92
C ARG A 34 -9.45 -25.37 -2.80
N ASN A 35 -10.65 -24.97 -2.41
CA ASN A 35 -10.88 -24.12 -1.23
C ASN A 35 -10.13 -22.77 -1.28
N ILE A 36 -10.16 -22.09 -2.42
CA ILE A 36 -9.53 -20.76 -2.60
C ILE A 36 -10.00 -19.79 -1.52
N ASP A 37 -11.30 -19.79 -1.20
CA ASP A 37 -11.92 -18.85 -0.26
C ASP A 37 -11.45 -19.03 1.21
N SER A 38 -10.89 -20.19 1.55
CA SER A 38 -10.39 -20.47 2.90
C SER A 38 -8.89 -20.27 3.07
N LYS A 39 -8.18 -19.89 2.00
CA LYS A 39 -6.73 -19.72 1.98
C LYS A 39 -6.32 -18.23 1.91
N PRO A 40 -5.22 -17.84 2.55
CA PRO A 40 -4.62 -16.53 2.29
C PRO A 40 -4.28 -16.35 0.81
N LEU A 41 -4.68 -15.21 0.24
CA LEU A 41 -4.52 -14.93 -1.20
C LEU A 41 -3.07 -15.04 -1.67
N THR A 42 -2.13 -14.62 -0.84
CA THR A 42 -0.68 -14.71 -1.12
C THR A 42 -0.21 -16.18 -1.27
N LEU A 43 -0.74 -17.09 -0.45
CA LEU A 43 -0.40 -18.51 -0.53
C LEU A 43 -1.05 -19.17 -1.75
N VAL A 44 -2.27 -18.77 -2.13
CA VAL A 44 -2.92 -19.26 -3.35
C VAL A 44 -2.08 -18.91 -4.57
N PHE A 45 -1.56 -17.70 -4.67
CA PHE A 45 -0.68 -17.30 -5.77
C PHE A 45 0.60 -18.15 -5.83
N ASP A 46 1.25 -18.37 -4.69
CA ASP A 46 2.44 -19.22 -4.62
C ASP A 46 2.11 -20.70 -4.94
N GLU A 47 0.93 -21.21 -4.53
CA GLU A 47 0.48 -22.55 -4.91
C GLU A 47 0.31 -22.69 -6.43
N ILE A 48 -0.27 -21.67 -7.09
CA ILE A 48 -0.36 -21.64 -8.57
C ILE A 48 1.03 -21.75 -9.19
N LEU A 49 2.00 -20.95 -8.69
CA LEU A 49 3.36 -20.97 -9.19
C LEU A 49 4.06 -22.31 -8.99
N LEU A 50 3.89 -22.91 -7.82
CA LEU A 50 4.54 -24.20 -7.48
C LEU A 50 3.98 -25.37 -8.26
N ARG A 51 2.67 -25.38 -8.51
CA ARG A 51 2.00 -26.50 -9.20
C ARG A 51 2.03 -26.39 -10.71
N SER A 52 2.24 -25.18 -11.24
CA SER A 52 2.31 -24.98 -12.69
C SER A 52 3.60 -25.53 -13.27
N ARG A 53 3.45 -26.31 -14.36
CA ARG A 53 4.57 -26.83 -15.16
C ARG A 53 4.90 -25.96 -16.38
N LYS A 54 4.17 -24.83 -16.56
CA LYS A 54 4.37 -23.94 -17.71
C LYS A 54 5.65 -23.14 -17.54
N PRO A 55 6.54 -23.08 -18.53
CA PRO A 55 7.71 -22.22 -18.48
C PRO A 55 7.29 -20.74 -18.39
N ASN A 56 8.06 -19.95 -17.65
CA ASN A 56 7.80 -18.50 -17.48
C ASN A 56 6.42 -18.13 -16.93
N ILE A 57 5.74 -19.08 -16.28
CA ILE A 57 4.37 -18.87 -15.77
C ILE A 57 4.26 -17.64 -14.87
N LYS A 58 5.27 -17.36 -14.04
CA LYS A 58 5.27 -16.21 -13.14
C LYS A 58 5.06 -14.90 -13.89
N LEU A 59 5.84 -14.65 -14.95
CA LEU A 59 5.70 -13.42 -15.73
C LEU A 59 4.35 -13.35 -16.45
N ALA A 60 3.89 -14.50 -16.98
CA ALA A 60 2.59 -14.57 -17.63
C ALA A 60 1.44 -14.24 -16.67
N LEU A 61 1.47 -14.78 -15.44
CA LEU A 61 0.47 -14.48 -14.40
C LEU A 61 0.53 -13.01 -13.98
N LEU A 62 1.73 -12.45 -13.78
CA LEU A 62 1.87 -11.03 -13.43
C LEU A 62 1.31 -10.10 -14.50
N LYS A 63 1.51 -10.44 -15.79
CA LYS A 63 0.91 -9.70 -16.91
C LYS A 63 -0.62 -9.82 -16.92
N GLU A 64 -1.14 -11.02 -16.69
CA GLU A 64 -2.59 -11.23 -16.63
C GLU A 64 -3.25 -10.43 -15.50
N VAL A 65 -2.66 -10.47 -14.29
CA VAL A 65 -3.11 -9.64 -13.17
C VAL A 65 -3.06 -8.16 -13.53
N SER A 66 -1.95 -7.72 -14.11
CA SER A 66 -1.74 -6.33 -14.51
C SER A 66 -2.82 -5.85 -15.47
N ASN A 67 -3.13 -6.63 -16.49
CA ASN A 67 -4.17 -6.30 -17.47
C ASN A 67 -5.55 -6.20 -16.84
N LYS A 68 -5.91 -7.12 -15.97
CA LYS A 68 -7.21 -7.12 -15.28
C LYS A 68 -7.35 -5.96 -14.30
N ILE A 69 -6.32 -5.69 -13.50
CA ILE A 69 -6.33 -4.61 -12.50
C ILE A 69 -6.21 -3.23 -13.15
N PHE A 70 -5.53 -3.12 -14.29
CA PHE A 70 -5.34 -1.82 -14.98
C PHE A 70 -6.66 -1.13 -15.30
N LEU A 71 -7.71 -1.89 -15.57
CA LEU A 71 -9.04 -1.36 -15.92
C LEU A 71 -9.86 -0.92 -14.69
N ALA A 72 -9.37 -1.17 -13.48
CA ALA A 72 -10.08 -0.88 -12.24
C ALA A 72 -10.02 0.60 -11.87
N ARG A 73 -11.16 1.27 -11.80
CA ARG A 73 -11.25 2.69 -11.45
C ARG A 73 -12.20 2.91 -10.29
N ASN A 74 -11.72 3.54 -9.24
CA ASN A 74 -12.58 4.22 -8.26
C ASN A 74 -12.20 5.70 -8.24
N ALA A 75 -12.75 6.45 -9.18
CA ALA A 75 -12.31 7.81 -9.45
C ALA A 75 -12.71 8.79 -8.33
N GLU A 76 -13.94 8.70 -7.80
CA GLU A 76 -14.46 9.70 -6.87
C GLU A 76 -13.76 9.68 -5.51
N LEU A 77 -13.72 8.51 -4.86
CA LEU A 77 -13.06 8.38 -3.56
C LEU A 77 -11.56 8.68 -3.66
N THR A 78 -10.89 8.17 -4.70
CA THR A 78 -9.47 8.43 -4.93
C THR A 78 -9.20 9.91 -5.16
N LYS A 79 -10.02 10.59 -5.95
CA LYS A 79 -9.95 12.04 -6.15
C LYS A 79 -10.07 12.75 -4.82
N ARG A 80 -11.10 12.45 -4.04
CA ARG A 80 -11.32 13.08 -2.73
C ARG A 80 -10.15 12.85 -1.77
N LEU A 81 -9.67 11.61 -1.64
CA LEU A 81 -8.51 11.30 -0.78
C LEU A 81 -7.23 12.01 -1.28
N SER A 82 -7.03 12.10 -2.58
CA SER A 82 -5.86 12.79 -3.15
C SER A 82 -5.87 14.30 -2.93
N GLU A 83 -7.03 14.90 -2.65
CA GLU A 83 -7.15 16.31 -2.29
C GLU A 83 -6.68 16.61 -0.86
N LEU A 84 -6.63 15.59 0.02
CA LEU A 84 -6.27 15.75 1.42
C LEU A 84 -4.76 15.88 1.64
N THR A 85 -3.96 15.33 0.75
CA THR A 85 -2.51 15.23 0.94
C THR A 85 -1.76 15.39 -0.37
N LYS A 86 -0.51 15.85 -0.25
CA LYS A 86 0.42 15.90 -1.39
C LYS A 86 1.07 14.55 -1.67
N VAL A 87 1.14 13.67 -0.67
CA VAL A 87 1.80 12.37 -0.76
C VAL A 87 0.82 11.28 -0.36
N MET A 88 0.67 10.28 -1.21
CA MET A 88 -0.17 9.11 -0.97
C MET A 88 0.66 7.84 -1.09
N LEU A 89 0.51 6.95 -0.13
CA LEU A 89 1.02 5.59 -0.17
C LEU A 89 -0.17 4.65 -0.40
N THR A 90 -0.08 3.77 -1.39
CA THR A 90 -1.18 2.84 -1.69
C THR A 90 -0.69 1.40 -1.73
N THR A 91 -1.49 0.51 -1.15
CA THR A 91 -1.33 -0.95 -1.30
C THR A 91 -2.05 -1.49 -2.52
N ASN A 92 -2.86 -0.65 -3.18
CA ASN A 92 -3.53 -1.01 -4.43
C ASN A 92 -2.54 -1.07 -5.58
N TYR A 93 -2.82 -1.93 -6.54
CA TYR A 93 -1.98 -2.11 -7.73
C TYR A 93 -2.47 -1.28 -8.93
N SER A 94 -3.72 -0.79 -8.91
CA SER A 94 -4.33 -0.12 -10.06
C SER A 94 -3.72 1.25 -10.32
N TRP A 95 -2.99 1.35 -11.43
CA TRP A 95 -2.49 2.63 -11.94
C TRP A 95 -3.62 3.47 -12.55
N ALA A 96 -4.56 2.84 -13.24
CA ALA A 96 -5.65 3.55 -13.93
C ALA A 96 -6.50 4.44 -13.03
N THR A 97 -6.54 4.16 -11.72
CA THR A 97 -7.21 5.00 -10.74
C THR A 97 -6.62 6.40 -10.65
N PHE A 98 -5.33 6.54 -10.98
CA PHE A 98 -4.58 7.80 -10.92
C PHE A 98 -4.19 8.33 -12.31
N ASP A 99 -4.45 7.56 -13.37
CA ASP A 99 -4.18 7.93 -14.75
C ASP A 99 -5.30 8.83 -15.28
N SER A 100 -5.29 10.07 -14.81
CA SER A 100 -6.17 11.11 -15.34
C SER A 100 -5.39 12.41 -15.55
N PRO A 101 -5.77 13.23 -16.54
CA PRO A 101 -5.13 14.54 -16.77
C PRO A 101 -5.12 15.44 -15.54
N GLU A 102 -6.08 15.27 -14.64
CA GLU A 102 -6.19 16.03 -13.39
C GLU A 102 -5.03 15.77 -12.44
N PHE A 103 -4.42 14.60 -12.49
CA PHE A 103 -3.29 14.23 -11.64
C PHE A 103 -1.94 14.66 -12.25
N GLY A 104 -1.83 14.70 -13.59
CA GLY A 104 -0.59 15.06 -14.27
C GLY A 104 0.62 14.25 -13.82
N LEU A 105 0.40 12.97 -13.46
CA LEU A 105 1.43 12.14 -12.86
C LEU A 105 2.27 11.44 -13.91
N PHE A 106 3.57 11.41 -13.70
CA PHE A 106 4.52 10.62 -14.48
C PHE A 106 5.37 9.75 -13.58
N LEU A 107 5.87 8.65 -14.11
CA LEU A 107 6.76 7.77 -13.37
C LEU A 107 8.00 8.51 -12.93
N HIS A 108 8.25 8.54 -11.62
CA HIS A 108 9.44 9.10 -11.02
C HIS A 108 10.25 7.99 -10.36
N LYS A 109 11.49 7.83 -10.81
CA LYS A 109 12.46 6.95 -10.19
C LYS A 109 13.53 7.79 -9.53
N LYS A 110 13.69 7.66 -8.22
CA LYS A 110 14.76 8.36 -7.49
C LYS A 110 16.15 7.92 -7.97
N PHE A 111 16.26 6.65 -8.33
CA PHE A 111 17.47 6.04 -8.88
C PHE A 111 17.14 5.37 -10.22
N PRO A 112 17.12 6.13 -11.34
CA PRO A 112 16.71 5.62 -12.65
C PRO A 112 17.61 4.52 -13.19
N GLU A 113 18.85 4.44 -12.74
CA GLU A 113 19.84 3.42 -13.09
C GLU A 113 19.52 2.04 -12.45
N ILE A 114 18.63 1.99 -11.46
CA ILE A 114 18.23 0.72 -10.84
C ILE A 114 17.21 0.05 -11.75
N ASN A 115 17.58 -1.10 -12.28
CA ASN A 115 16.62 -1.97 -12.96
C ASN A 115 15.78 -2.73 -11.92
N GLU A 116 14.66 -2.14 -11.57
CA GLU A 116 13.76 -2.67 -10.54
C GLU A 116 12.81 -3.69 -11.15
N ASN A 117 13.25 -4.92 -11.18
CA ASN A 117 12.42 -6.03 -11.69
C ASN A 117 11.35 -6.50 -10.69
N THR A 118 11.50 -6.16 -9.41
CA THR A 118 10.54 -6.53 -8.35
C THR A 118 10.80 -5.66 -7.13
N PHE A 119 9.73 -5.13 -6.49
CA PHE A 119 9.79 -4.48 -5.17
C PHE A 119 10.64 -3.23 -5.07
N SER A 120 10.35 -2.24 -5.89
CA SER A 120 11.01 -0.96 -5.71
C SER A 120 10.43 -0.21 -4.52
N ILE A 121 11.29 0.07 -3.54
CA ILE A 121 10.99 1.03 -2.49
C ILE A 121 11.24 2.47 -2.94
N PHE A 122 11.83 2.67 -4.13
CA PHE A 122 12.26 3.97 -4.66
C PHE A 122 11.41 4.47 -5.82
N ARG A 123 10.41 3.71 -6.24
CA ARG A 123 9.58 4.02 -7.40
C ARG A 123 8.26 4.64 -6.97
N GLY A 124 7.96 5.80 -7.51
CA GLY A 124 6.70 6.48 -7.31
C GLY A 124 6.27 7.23 -8.56
N PHE A 125 5.08 7.77 -8.55
CA PHE A 125 4.56 8.65 -9.58
C PHE A 125 4.46 10.06 -9.01
N LYS A 126 4.97 11.02 -9.73
CA LYS A 126 5.08 12.41 -9.28
C LYS A 126 4.50 13.34 -10.33
N GLY A 127 3.75 14.34 -9.90
CA GLY A 127 3.32 15.48 -10.68
C GLY A 127 3.61 16.76 -9.92
N ASP A 128 3.15 17.89 -10.45
CA ASP A 128 3.44 19.20 -9.88
C ASP A 128 2.95 19.37 -8.44
N LYS A 129 1.82 18.76 -8.12
CA LYS A 129 1.14 18.94 -6.82
C LYS A 129 1.02 17.68 -5.98
N ARG A 130 1.30 16.51 -6.55
CA ARG A 130 1.00 15.21 -5.92
C ARG A 130 2.08 14.19 -6.19
N GLU A 131 2.21 13.25 -5.25
CA GLU A 131 3.14 12.14 -5.32
C GLU A 131 2.46 10.87 -4.80
N ILE A 132 2.53 9.79 -5.57
CA ILE A 132 1.88 8.52 -5.23
C ILE A 132 2.89 7.39 -5.29
N TRP A 133 2.96 6.61 -4.22
CA TRP A 133 3.84 5.46 -4.09
C TRP A 133 3.05 4.19 -3.96
N PHE A 134 3.37 3.21 -4.79
CA PHE A 134 2.75 1.90 -4.80
C PHE A 134 3.59 0.92 -3.97
N ILE A 135 3.13 0.65 -2.74
CA ILE A 135 3.86 -0.19 -1.76
C ILE A 135 4.12 -1.59 -2.31
N ASN A 136 3.12 -2.19 -2.94
CA ASN A 136 3.17 -3.58 -3.42
C ASN A 136 3.40 -3.69 -4.94
N GLY A 137 3.82 -2.60 -5.57
CA GLY A 137 3.96 -2.52 -7.03
C GLY A 137 2.71 -1.98 -7.72
N SER A 138 2.80 -1.76 -9.02
CA SER A 138 1.73 -1.14 -9.82
C SER A 138 1.49 -1.85 -11.14
N SER A 139 0.27 -1.80 -11.63
CA SER A 139 -0.16 -2.52 -12.84
C SER A 139 0.45 -2.02 -14.15
N ASP A 140 1.07 -0.85 -14.18
CA ASP A 140 1.85 -0.37 -15.33
C ASP A 140 3.15 -1.16 -15.55
N THR A 141 3.65 -1.80 -14.50
CA THR A 141 4.86 -2.63 -14.55
C THR A 141 4.61 -3.98 -13.89
N PRO A 142 4.18 -5.00 -14.66
CA PRO A 142 3.80 -6.30 -14.13
C PRO A 142 4.85 -6.95 -13.23
N THR A 143 6.13 -6.79 -13.55
CA THR A 143 7.23 -7.33 -12.75
C THR A 143 7.39 -6.70 -11.38
N SER A 144 6.78 -5.55 -11.13
CA SER A 144 6.81 -4.86 -9.84
C SER A 144 5.81 -5.44 -8.83
N LEU A 145 4.81 -6.20 -9.28
CA LEU A 145 3.73 -6.68 -8.43
C LEU A 145 4.19 -7.70 -7.40
N ALA A 146 3.87 -7.46 -6.15
CA ALA A 146 4.06 -8.39 -5.05
C ALA A 146 2.72 -9.08 -4.72
N LEU A 147 2.53 -10.31 -5.18
CA LEU A 147 1.29 -11.06 -5.03
C LEU A 147 1.43 -12.28 -4.11
N GLY A 148 2.58 -12.97 -4.17
CA GLY A 148 2.84 -14.17 -3.40
C GLY A 148 3.56 -13.89 -2.08
N TYR A 149 3.43 -14.81 -1.13
CA TYR A 149 4.09 -14.74 0.17
C TYR A 149 5.62 -14.63 0.06
N MET A 150 6.23 -15.38 -0.86
CA MET A 150 7.67 -15.31 -1.13
C MET A 150 8.10 -13.93 -1.63
N GLN A 151 7.22 -13.25 -2.35
CA GLN A 151 7.48 -11.90 -2.82
C GLN A 151 7.41 -10.90 -1.66
N TYR A 152 6.42 -11.02 -0.78
CA TYR A 152 6.32 -10.21 0.42
C TYR A 152 7.54 -10.38 1.35
N ALA A 153 8.01 -11.61 1.57
CA ALA A 153 9.19 -11.87 2.38
C ALA A 153 10.47 -11.20 1.82
N ARG A 154 10.65 -11.23 0.51
CA ARG A 154 11.75 -10.53 -0.16
C ARG A 154 11.64 -9.02 -0.03
N HIS A 155 10.45 -8.48 -0.19
CA HIS A 155 10.19 -7.05 -0.04
C HIS A 155 10.51 -6.58 1.39
N GLN A 156 10.06 -7.31 2.39
CA GLN A 156 10.40 -7.04 3.80
C GLN A 156 11.92 -7.07 4.04
N THR A 157 12.63 -8.02 3.45
CA THR A 157 14.09 -8.09 3.53
C THR A 157 14.77 -6.87 2.91
N GLN A 158 14.29 -6.39 1.77
CA GLN A 158 14.81 -5.16 1.15
C GLN A 158 14.59 -3.93 2.03
N ILE A 159 13.40 -3.77 2.59
CA ILE A 159 13.08 -2.66 3.49
C ILE A 159 14.02 -2.71 4.72
N LYS A 160 14.17 -3.89 5.32
CA LYS A 160 15.08 -4.08 6.45
C LYS A 160 16.53 -3.69 6.08
N ASN A 161 17.03 -4.18 4.97
CA ASN A 161 18.39 -3.87 4.51
C ASN A 161 18.58 -2.37 4.24
N TYR A 162 17.57 -1.72 3.66
CA TYR A 162 17.57 -0.28 3.43
C TYR A 162 17.70 0.50 4.75
N LEU A 163 17.01 0.06 5.80
CA LEU A 163 17.02 0.71 7.11
C LEU A 163 18.23 0.36 7.97
N THR A 164 18.93 -0.76 7.71
CA THR A 164 19.98 -1.27 8.61
C THR A 164 21.38 -1.27 8.01
N GLY A 165 21.57 -1.09 6.73
CA GLY A 165 22.93 -1.16 6.24
C GLY A 165 23.15 -1.27 4.74
N GLY A 166 22.22 -0.76 3.98
CA GLY A 166 22.44 -0.62 2.57
C GLY A 166 21.85 -1.74 1.72
N VAL A 167 21.18 -1.30 0.69
CA VAL A 167 20.70 -2.14 -0.37
C VAL A 167 21.69 -2.06 -1.50
N SER A 168 22.20 -3.19 -1.94
CA SER A 168 23.01 -3.26 -3.16
C SER A 168 22.16 -3.83 -4.29
N TYR A 169 21.97 -3.05 -5.35
CA TYR A 169 21.39 -3.53 -6.61
C TYR A 169 22.52 -3.71 -7.62
N SER A 170 22.86 -4.93 -7.91
CA SER A 170 23.97 -5.27 -8.81
C SER A 170 25.28 -4.59 -8.42
N LYS A 171 25.72 -3.59 -9.19
CA LYS A 171 26.96 -2.83 -8.93
C LYS A 171 26.68 -1.41 -8.39
N ILE A 172 25.40 -1.06 -8.17
CA ILE A 172 25.01 0.29 -7.75
C ILE A 172 24.82 0.32 -6.25
N LYS A 173 25.61 1.13 -5.58
CA LYS A 173 25.48 1.39 -4.15
C LYS A 173 24.40 2.44 -3.93
N ILE A 174 23.28 2.03 -3.34
CA ILE A 174 22.22 2.94 -2.95
C ILE A 174 22.57 3.57 -1.60
N PRO A 175 22.32 4.87 -1.42
CA PRO A 175 22.48 5.50 -0.13
C PRO A 175 21.52 4.85 0.89
N ASN A 176 22.01 4.71 2.12
CA ASN A 176 21.18 4.26 3.21
C ASN A 176 20.01 5.22 3.45
N SER A 177 18.93 4.71 4.02
CA SER A 177 17.84 5.55 4.51
C SER A 177 18.38 6.73 5.33
N PRO A 178 17.85 7.95 5.16
CA PRO A 178 18.14 9.04 6.09
C PRO A 178 17.74 8.71 7.54
N LEU A 179 16.93 7.64 7.74
CA LEU A 179 16.56 7.08 9.05
C LEU A 179 17.43 5.90 9.47
N TYR A 180 18.60 5.71 8.84
CA TYR A 180 19.51 4.60 9.12
C TYR A 180 20.03 4.60 10.56
N ARG A 181 19.91 3.47 11.24
CA ARG A 181 20.25 3.31 12.67
C ARG A 181 21.73 3.45 13.01
N GLY A 182 22.62 3.35 12.03
CA GLY A 182 24.08 3.42 12.22
C GLY A 182 24.64 4.84 12.27
N ILE A 183 23.81 5.88 12.11
CA ILE A 183 24.26 7.27 12.20
C ILE A 183 24.03 7.75 13.64
N PRO A 184 25.12 8.01 14.43
CA PRO A 184 24.97 8.42 15.83
C PRO A 184 24.27 9.77 16.02
N GLN A 185 24.26 10.59 14.99
CA GLN A 185 23.61 11.89 14.98
C GLN A 185 22.61 11.95 13.82
N PHE A 186 21.36 11.69 14.11
CA PHE A 186 20.28 12.07 13.25
C PHE A 186 20.21 13.58 13.22
N ASP A 187 20.67 14.18 12.13
CA ASP A 187 20.49 15.61 11.88
C ASP A 187 19.06 15.82 11.33
N PHE A 188 18.07 15.72 12.22
CA PHE A 188 16.68 15.97 11.87
C PHE A 188 16.42 17.42 11.42
N ASP A 189 17.33 18.34 11.75
CA ASP A 189 17.23 19.74 11.36
C ASP A 189 17.60 19.96 9.89
N LYS A 190 18.42 19.07 9.32
CA LYS A 190 18.61 19.02 7.88
C LYS A 190 17.48 18.20 7.28
N LYS A 191 16.45 18.85 6.76
CA LYS A 191 15.37 18.26 5.97
C LYS A 191 15.94 17.47 4.77
N LYS A 192 16.55 16.31 5.02
CA LYS A 192 16.90 15.40 3.93
C LYS A 192 15.62 14.91 3.30
N GLU A 193 15.52 15.10 1.99
CA GLU A 193 14.39 14.55 1.25
C GLU A 193 14.33 13.04 1.45
N PRO A 194 13.10 12.48 1.60
CA PRO A 194 12.93 11.04 1.64
C PRO A 194 13.41 10.42 0.33
N TYR A 195 14.10 9.30 0.42
CA TYR A 195 14.54 8.59 -0.77
C TYR A 195 13.52 7.55 -1.23
N SER A 196 12.67 7.07 -0.29
CA SER A 196 11.73 6.00 -0.53
C SER A 196 10.41 6.24 0.19
N TRP A 197 9.40 5.48 -0.18
CA TRP A 197 8.13 5.48 0.55
C TRP A 197 8.29 4.98 2.00
N VAL A 198 9.31 4.19 2.29
CA VAL A 198 9.63 3.72 3.65
C VAL A 198 9.99 4.88 4.57
N ASP A 199 10.79 5.83 4.06
CA ASP A 199 11.17 7.03 4.81
C ASP A 199 9.93 7.90 5.09
N LEU A 200 9.07 8.06 4.10
CA LEU A 200 7.79 8.79 4.24
C LEU A 200 6.90 8.12 5.30
N PHE A 201 6.75 6.80 5.23
CA PHE A 201 5.94 6.06 6.19
C PHE A 201 6.49 6.23 7.63
N LEU A 202 7.79 6.09 7.82
CA LEU A 202 8.39 6.14 9.14
C LEU A 202 8.45 7.56 9.73
N ARG A 203 8.65 8.59 8.91
CA ARG A 203 8.82 9.96 9.39
C ARG A 203 7.52 10.71 9.59
N ASP A 204 6.63 10.67 8.59
CA ASP A 204 5.49 11.58 8.53
C ASP A 204 4.30 11.06 9.35
N HIS A 205 3.32 11.91 9.65
CA HIS A 205 2.05 11.46 10.22
C HIS A 205 1.27 10.67 9.17
N ILE A 206 0.81 9.48 9.53
CA ILE A 206 0.13 8.56 8.61
C ILE A 206 -1.35 8.45 8.96
N HIS A 207 -2.22 8.70 8.00
CA HIS A 207 -3.63 8.31 8.03
C HIS A 207 -3.83 7.02 7.25
N MET A 208 -4.17 5.93 7.92
CA MET A 208 -4.46 4.63 7.31
C MET A 208 -5.95 4.53 7.02
N ILE A 209 -6.33 4.51 5.73
CA ILE A 209 -7.73 4.55 5.27
C ILE A 209 -7.98 3.38 4.33
N GLY A 210 -9.06 2.64 4.54
CA GLY A 210 -9.46 1.52 3.67
C GLY A 210 -8.52 0.33 3.69
N LEU A 211 -7.67 0.22 4.70
CA LEU A 211 -6.73 -0.86 4.87
C LEU A 211 -7.23 -1.82 5.95
N GLY A 212 -7.39 -3.10 5.61
CA GLY A 212 -7.90 -4.11 6.53
C GLY A 212 -6.97 -4.45 7.68
N MET A 213 -5.67 -4.23 7.52
CA MET A 213 -4.64 -4.63 8.50
C MET A 213 -4.79 -6.09 8.93
N GLU A 214 -4.94 -6.97 7.94
CA GLU A 214 -4.94 -8.40 8.18
C GLU A 214 -3.56 -8.87 8.69
N TYR A 215 -3.50 -9.97 9.42
CA TYR A 215 -2.23 -10.51 9.93
C TYR A 215 -1.24 -10.88 8.82
N THR A 216 -1.72 -11.07 7.60
CA THR A 216 -0.91 -11.30 6.41
C THR A 216 -0.17 -10.06 5.91
N GLU A 217 -0.56 -8.86 6.35
CA GLU A 217 0.11 -7.59 6.02
C GLU A 217 1.38 -7.38 6.86
N THR A 218 2.24 -8.41 6.87
CA THR A 218 3.41 -8.49 7.76
C THR A 218 4.37 -7.31 7.61
N ILE A 219 4.51 -6.75 6.40
CA ILE A 219 5.36 -5.58 6.12
C ILE A 219 4.84 -4.35 6.87
N LEU A 220 3.52 -4.12 6.82
CA LEU A 220 2.91 -2.95 7.44
C LEU A 220 2.93 -3.07 8.96
N TRP A 221 2.65 -4.25 9.52
CA TRP A 221 2.78 -4.51 10.95
C TRP A 221 4.20 -4.25 11.44
N TRP A 222 5.19 -4.77 10.72
CA TRP A 222 6.59 -4.55 11.07
C TRP A 222 6.98 -3.06 11.00
N LEU A 223 6.56 -2.36 9.95
CA LEU A 223 6.82 -0.92 9.80
C LEU A 223 6.12 -0.08 10.88
N LEU A 224 4.92 -0.45 11.31
CA LEU A 224 4.25 0.19 12.44
C LEU A 224 5.08 0.06 13.72
N ILE A 225 5.53 -1.14 14.05
CA ILE A 225 6.37 -1.39 15.22
C ILE A 225 7.64 -0.54 15.15
N GLU A 226 8.34 -0.54 14.01
CA GLU A 226 9.54 0.29 13.81
C GLU A 226 9.25 1.79 13.97
N LYS A 227 8.14 2.26 13.41
CA LYS A 227 7.72 3.66 13.55
C LYS A 227 7.45 4.03 15.01
N MET A 228 6.76 3.17 15.75
CA MET A 228 6.49 3.43 17.17
C MET A 228 7.78 3.44 18.02
N HIS A 229 8.75 2.58 17.70
CA HIS A 229 10.08 2.64 18.33
C HIS A 229 10.78 3.98 18.03
N LEU A 230 10.75 4.43 16.78
CA LEU A 230 11.32 5.71 16.38
C LEU A 230 10.60 6.89 17.05
N GLN A 231 9.26 6.86 17.11
CA GLN A 231 8.48 7.91 17.73
C GLN A 231 8.75 8.04 19.22
N ARG A 232 8.87 6.93 19.95
CA ARG A 232 9.25 6.94 21.38
C ARG A 232 10.64 7.58 21.58
N LYS A 233 11.57 7.32 20.68
CA LYS A 233 12.93 7.85 20.75
C LYS A 233 13.02 9.31 20.28
N TYR A 234 12.22 9.70 19.29
CA TYR A 234 12.29 10.98 18.61
C TYR A 234 10.90 11.63 18.43
N PRO A 235 10.14 11.90 19.52
CA PRO A 235 8.74 12.30 19.44
C PRO A 235 8.49 13.63 18.72
N LYS A 236 9.50 14.51 18.66
CA LYS A 236 9.39 15.81 17.96
C LYS A 236 9.53 15.69 16.44
N TYR A 237 10.07 14.61 15.94
CA TYR A 237 10.48 14.45 14.54
C TYR A 237 9.73 13.35 13.79
N ILE A 238 9.13 12.43 14.52
CA ILE A 238 8.40 11.29 13.97
C ILE A 238 6.90 11.48 14.21
N GLY A 239 6.16 11.60 13.13
CA GLY A 239 4.71 11.74 13.19
C GLY A 239 4.02 10.47 13.68
N GLY A 240 2.81 10.60 14.21
CA GLY A 240 2.00 9.48 14.67
C GLY A 240 1.35 8.68 13.54
N VAL A 241 0.47 7.78 13.93
CA VAL A 241 -0.39 7.02 13.01
C VAL A 241 -1.83 7.13 13.50
N THR A 242 -2.74 7.41 12.59
CA THR A 242 -4.18 7.32 12.81
C THR A 242 -4.76 6.24 11.89
N TYR A 243 -5.34 5.22 12.47
CA TYR A 243 -6.09 4.19 11.76
C TYR A 243 -7.58 4.54 11.73
N HIS A 244 -8.17 4.56 10.53
CA HIS A 244 -9.57 4.89 10.35
C HIS A 244 -10.39 3.64 10.08
N GLN A 245 -11.27 3.30 11.02
CA GLN A 245 -12.22 2.19 10.90
C GLN A 245 -13.60 2.71 10.50
N VAL A 246 -14.17 2.11 9.46
CA VAL A 246 -15.57 2.34 9.10
C VAL A 246 -16.40 1.15 9.58
N ASP A 247 -17.37 1.42 10.44
CA ASP A 247 -18.33 0.44 10.92
C ASP A 247 -19.62 0.57 10.07
N VAL A 248 -19.86 -0.40 9.18
CA VAL A 248 -21.06 -0.41 8.34
C VAL A 248 -22.23 -1.02 9.09
N LYS A 249 -23.35 -0.30 9.17
CA LYS A 249 -24.57 -0.78 9.84
C LYS A 249 -25.03 -2.13 9.27
N GLY A 250 -25.34 -3.07 10.18
CA GLY A 250 -25.79 -4.42 9.80
C GLY A 250 -24.72 -5.36 9.27
N LYS A 251 -23.45 -4.96 9.28
CA LYS A 251 -22.31 -5.78 8.84
C LYS A 251 -21.19 -5.76 9.89
N PRO A 252 -21.40 -6.41 11.05
CA PRO A 252 -20.36 -6.46 12.07
C PRO A 252 -19.15 -7.23 11.54
N GLU A 253 -17.98 -6.65 11.70
CA GLU A 253 -16.72 -7.32 11.40
C GLU A 253 -16.33 -8.20 12.59
N LYS A 254 -16.09 -9.48 12.32
CA LYS A 254 -15.64 -10.42 13.35
C LYS A 254 -14.26 -9.99 13.87
N ASN A 255 -14.09 -9.99 15.18
CA ASN A 255 -12.83 -9.67 15.87
C ASN A 255 -12.29 -8.26 15.62
N ILE A 256 -13.12 -7.31 15.17
CA ILE A 256 -12.66 -5.94 14.89
C ILE A 256 -12.09 -5.27 16.15
N ASN A 257 -12.74 -5.45 17.31
CA ASN A 257 -12.31 -4.80 18.54
C ASN A 257 -10.93 -5.31 19.00
N ASP A 258 -10.65 -6.60 18.88
CA ASP A 258 -9.34 -7.17 19.25
C ASP A 258 -8.23 -6.56 18.38
N LYS A 259 -8.49 -6.41 17.09
CA LYS A 259 -7.54 -5.74 16.17
C LYS A 259 -7.34 -4.28 16.50
N LEU A 260 -8.41 -3.54 16.81
CA LEU A 260 -8.30 -2.13 17.17
C LEU A 260 -7.55 -1.94 18.49
N ASN A 261 -7.83 -2.76 19.50
CA ASN A 261 -7.10 -2.76 20.76
C ASN A 261 -5.60 -3.02 20.53
N MET A 262 -5.25 -3.99 19.68
CA MET A 262 -3.84 -4.26 19.35
C MET A 262 -3.17 -3.06 18.66
N LEU A 263 -3.86 -2.34 17.80
CA LEU A 263 -3.34 -1.12 17.18
C LEU A 263 -3.13 -0.01 18.24
N GLU A 264 -4.08 0.17 19.16
CA GLU A 264 -3.98 1.13 20.26
C GLU A 264 -2.84 0.77 21.22
N ASP A 265 -2.65 -0.50 21.56
CA ASP A 265 -1.53 -0.98 22.37
C ASP A 265 -0.16 -0.70 21.73
N LEU A 266 -0.09 -0.68 20.40
CA LEU A 266 1.09 -0.23 19.66
C LEU A 266 1.24 1.29 19.64
N GLY A 267 0.27 2.07 20.12
CA GLY A 267 0.30 3.54 20.13
C GLY A 267 -0.30 4.18 18.86
N VAL A 268 -1.07 3.42 18.08
CA VAL A 268 -1.83 3.94 16.94
C VAL A 268 -3.12 4.58 17.44
N GLN A 269 -3.41 5.80 17.00
CA GLN A 269 -4.68 6.43 17.27
C GLN A 269 -5.78 5.78 16.41
N VAL A 270 -6.86 5.29 17.03
CA VAL A 270 -7.99 4.72 16.31
C VAL A 270 -9.11 5.75 16.19
N ASN A 271 -9.57 6.00 14.96
CA ASN A 271 -10.75 6.80 14.66
C ASN A 271 -11.84 5.90 14.05
N ARG A 272 -12.99 5.79 14.74
CA ARG A 272 -14.14 4.98 14.28
C ARG A 272 -15.24 5.86 13.72
N VAL A 273 -15.75 5.48 12.57
CA VAL A 273 -16.85 6.16 11.89
C VAL A 273 -17.94 5.14 11.55
N SER A 274 -19.16 5.38 12.02
CA SER A 274 -20.33 4.56 11.66
C SER A 274 -21.04 5.16 10.45
N ALA A 275 -21.25 4.36 9.41
CA ALA A 275 -21.84 4.82 8.15
C ALA A 275 -22.74 3.76 7.51
N PRO A 276 -23.63 4.14 6.57
CA PRO A 276 -24.45 3.20 5.81
C PRO A 276 -23.64 2.30 4.88
N SER A 277 -22.56 2.83 4.32
CA SER A 277 -21.64 2.10 3.43
C SER A 277 -20.18 2.44 3.71
N TYR A 278 -19.26 1.65 3.18
CA TYR A 278 -17.83 1.97 3.24
C TYR A 278 -17.51 3.27 2.51
N PHE A 279 -18.12 3.51 1.36
CA PHE A 279 -17.94 4.75 0.59
C PHE A 279 -18.31 5.98 1.42
N ASP A 280 -19.51 6.00 2.00
CA ASP A 280 -19.96 7.12 2.86
C ASP A 280 -19.02 7.33 4.04
N GLY A 281 -18.59 6.24 4.69
CA GLY A 281 -17.65 6.29 5.81
C GLY A 281 -16.30 6.90 5.42
N TYR A 282 -15.75 6.55 4.28
CA TYR A 282 -14.49 7.12 3.81
C TYR A 282 -14.63 8.58 3.36
N MET A 283 -15.76 8.96 2.79
CA MET A 283 -16.04 10.37 2.51
C MET A 283 -16.12 11.19 3.80
N MET A 284 -16.80 10.68 4.85
CA MET A 284 -16.83 11.33 6.17
C MET A 284 -15.43 11.46 6.78
N ILE A 285 -14.58 10.43 6.68
CA ILE A 285 -13.18 10.48 7.13
C ILE A 285 -12.41 11.55 6.35
N ALA A 286 -12.58 11.60 5.03
CA ALA A 286 -11.96 12.63 4.21
C ALA A 286 -12.33 14.04 4.65
N ASP A 287 -13.59 14.27 5.00
CA ASP A 287 -14.06 15.57 5.50
C ASP A 287 -13.51 15.91 6.90
N GLN A 288 -13.29 14.90 7.75
CA GLN A 288 -12.67 15.09 9.06
C GLN A 288 -11.18 15.49 8.96
N ILE A 289 -10.46 14.87 8.01
CA ILE A 289 -9.03 15.12 7.79
C ILE A 289 -8.81 16.43 7.04
N SER A 290 -9.73 16.80 6.15
CA SER A 290 -9.64 18.02 5.36
C SER A 290 -9.37 19.22 6.26
N PRO A 291 -8.36 20.06 6.00
CA PRO A 291 -8.12 21.21 6.81
C PRO A 291 -9.39 22.06 6.78
N LYS A 292 -10.05 22.19 7.94
CA LYS A 292 -11.18 23.09 8.10
C LYS A 292 -10.67 24.46 7.67
N VAL A 293 -11.14 24.94 6.53
CA VAL A 293 -10.95 26.33 6.15
C VAL A 293 -11.55 27.11 7.32
N ARG A 294 -10.70 27.57 8.24
CA ARG A 294 -11.10 28.52 9.26
C ARG A 294 -11.57 29.74 8.46
N LYS A 295 -12.88 29.82 8.22
CA LYS A 295 -13.49 31.07 7.85
C LYS A 295 -13.09 32.02 8.97
N ALA A 296 -12.10 32.84 8.72
CA ALA A 296 -11.83 33.99 9.54
C ALA A 296 -13.17 34.75 9.61
N LYS A 297 -13.82 34.69 10.76
CA LYS A 297 -14.91 35.63 11.06
C LYS A 297 -14.24 37.01 11.06
N LYS A 298 -14.52 37.79 10.01
CA LYS A 298 -14.34 39.21 10.02
C LYS A 298 -15.32 39.82 11.02
#